data_e754a741b1e10e3fd7923f40d0da374c
#
_entry.id   e754a741b1e10e3fd7923f40d0da374c
#
_cell.length_a   1.000
_cell.length_b   1.000
_cell.length_c   1.000
_cell.angle_alpha   90.00
_cell.angle_beta   90.00
_cell.angle_gamma   90.00
#
_symmetry.space_group_name_H-M   'P 1'
#
loop_
_entity.id
_entity.type
_entity.pdbx_description
1 polymer ?
#
loop_
_entity_poly.entity_id
_entity_poly.type
_entity_poly.pdbx_seq_one_letter_code
_entity_poly.pdbx_strand_id
1 'polypeptide(L)'
;MRFGKTPDEIENERKRTLVFAFSAIGTLLLSIFGVVSLTQGRVVLFCVLFLFIAIVLAVSFVIKKTPHIRPASLFLSSTLLCLTWYLLLSGGADGSGVYWTYSLSMLMVILAGPKVGSIYMGLYLLVSLVFILGPFSFVYNYSNAEVTRIIASSVALYVLILTSELIRIGSYDAISEASENHRHLANTDPLTGLLNRSGIMVALKKGTLKKSAIMAILDIDEFKSVNDSYGHDFGDLVLVRLSRVLTDNVKGGDLTVRWGGEEFLLVFYDISMDSSKMLMNKIKDEFEKIVFNRNDTTLSVTFSAGLAIFDDISTFDATIKLADERLYHAKNTGRNKIIADDELHAVTMKEAQA
;
A
#
# COMPACT_ATOMS: atom_id res chain seq x y z
N MET A 1 9.34 -1.90 10.22
CA MET A 1 8.05 -1.65 9.52
C MET A 1 7.90 -2.67 8.40
N ARG A 2 6.82 -3.45 8.37
CA ARG A 2 6.57 -4.44 7.31
C ARG A 2 6.13 -3.69 6.04
N PHE A 3 7.07 -3.45 5.15
CA PHE A 3 6.83 -2.84 3.84
C PHE A 3 6.01 -3.80 2.97
N GLY A 4 4.87 -3.37 2.48
CA GLY A 4 4.13 -4.07 1.43
C GLY A 4 2.68 -4.45 1.69
N LYS A 5 2.06 -4.05 2.82
CA LYS A 5 0.64 -4.33 3.06
C LYS A 5 -0.26 -3.29 2.41
N THR A 6 -1.34 -3.78 1.79
CA THR A 6 -2.40 -2.90 1.26
C THR A 6 -3.21 -2.26 2.40
N PRO A 7 -3.88 -1.12 2.17
CA PRO A 7 -4.78 -0.50 3.15
C PRO A 7 -5.81 -1.48 3.74
N ASP A 8 -6.38 -2.36 2.90
CA ASP A 8 -7.33 -3.39 3.32
C ASP A 8 -6.69 -4.45 4.23
N GLU A 9 -5.45 -4.84 3.99
CA GLU A 9 -4.73 -5.79 4.85
C GLU A 9 -4.45 -5.19 6.23
N ILE A 10 -4.10 -3.90 6.30
CA ILE A 10 -3.85 -3.21 7.56
C ILE A 10 -5.14 -3.07 8.35
N GLU A 11 -6.25 -2.69 7.70
CA GLU A 11 -7.56 -2.60 8.33
C GLU A 11 -8.04 -3.97 8.85
N ASN A 12 -7.80 -5.04 8.08
CA ASN A 12 -8.12 -6.41 8.50
C ASN A 12 -7.27 -6.85 9.70
N GLU A 13 -5.97 -6.56 9.74
CA GLU A 13 -5.12 -6.85 10.90
C GLU A 13 -5.56 -6.06 12.14
N ARG A 14 -5.89 -4.79 11.97
CA ARG A 14 -6.43 -3.96 13.04
C ARG A 14 -7.69 -4.59 13.64
N LYS A 15 -8.67 -4.94 12.81
CA LYS A 15 -9.91 -5.59 13.25
C LYS A 15 -9.64 -6.92 13.95
N ARG A 16 -8.70 -7.70 13.42
CA ARG A 16 -8.28 -8.96 14.05
C ARG A 16 -7.74 -8.73 15.46
N THR A 17 -6.83 -7.78 15.61
CA THR A 17 -6.24 -7.42 16.91
C THR A 17 -7.30 -6.92 17.88
N LEU A 18 -8.22 -6.06 17.41
CA LEU A 18 -9.34 -5.57 18.22
C LEU A 18 -10.24 -6.69 18.68
N VAL A 19 -10.66 -7.60 17.80
CA VAL A 19 -11.50 -8.74 18.17
C VAL A 19 -10.82 -9.60 19.23
N PHE A 20 -9.53 -9.92 19.09
CA PHE A 20 -8.82 -10.74 20.10
C PHE A 20 -8.69 -10.02 21.44
N ALA A 21 -8.31 -8.72 21.43
CA ALA A 21 -8.18 -7.95 22.66
C ALA A 21 -9.51 -7.84 23.41
N PHE A 22 -10.59 -7.48 22.68
CA PHE A 22 -11.93 -7.39 23.28
C PHE A 22 -12.49 -8.74 23.66
N SER A 23 -12.18 -9.81 22.94
CA SER A 23 -12.59 -11.16 23.32
C SER A 23 -11.94 -11.59 24.63
N ALA A 24 -10.66 -11.32 24.84
CA ALA A 24 -9.97 -11.66 26.07
C ALA A 24 -10.52 -10.88 27.27
N ILE A 25 -10.59 -9.55 27.16
CA ILE A 25 -11.11 -8.67 28.23
C ILE A 25 -12.60 -8.94 28.46
N GLY A 26 -13.39 -9.02 27.38
CA GLY A 26 -14.83 -9.25 27.45
C GLY A 26 -15.18 -10.61 28.11
N THR A 27 -14.49 -11.68 27.72
CA THR A 27 -14.69 -13.00 28.31
C THR A 27 -14.42 -12.99 29.83
N LEU A 28 -13.32 -12.32 30.24
CA LEU A 28 -12.99 -12.20 31.67
C LEU A 28 -14.11 -11.45 32.44
N LEU A 29 -14.49 -10.27 31.97
CA LEU A 29 -15.50 -9.44 32.61
C LEU A 29 -16.89 -10.16 32.66
N LEU A 30 -17.32 -10.69 31.50
CA LEU A 30 -18.61 -11.38 31.40
C LEU A 30 -18.65 -12.65 32.28
N SER A 31 -17.51 -13.35 32.43
CA SER A 31 -17.42 -14.49 33.33
C SER A 31 -17.61 -14.08 34.80
N ILE A 32 -16.94 -13.00 35.23
CA ILE A 32 -17.10 -12.48 36.60
C ILE A 32 -18.54 -12.07 36.84
N PHE A 33 -19.15 -11.28 35.96
CA PHE A 33 -20.54 -10.84 36.12
C PHE A 33 -21.53 -11.98 35.99
N GLY A 34 -21.27 -12.97 35.17
CA GLY A 34 -22.09 -14.16 35.04
C GLY A 34 -22.11 -14.96 36.36
N VAL A 35 -20.95 -15.22 36.95
CA VAL A 35 -20.85 -15.91 38.23
C VAL A 35 -21.56 -15.14 39.35
N VAL A 36 -21.35 -13.83 39.44
CA VAL A 36 -22.06 -12.97 40.41
C VAL A 36 -23.57 -13.02 40.18
N SER A 37 -24.05 -13.01 38.95
CA SER A 37 -25.48 -13.12 38.64
C SER A 37 -26.06 -14.47 39.10
N LEU A 38 -25.31 -15.55 38.95
CA LEU A 38 -25.73 -16.88 39.42
C LEU A 38 -25.83 -16.92 40.92
N THR A 39 -24.86 -16.36 41.66
CA THR A 39 -24.91 -16.31 43.14
C THR A 39 -26.08 -15.46 43.68
N GLN A 40 -26.57 -14.52 42.88
CA GLN A 40 -27.74 -13.69 43.16
C GLN A 40 -29.08 -14.33 42.70
N GLY A 41 -29.04 -15.57 42.19
CA GLY A 41 -30.24 -16.28 41.71
C GLY A 41 -30.72 -15.81 40.31
N ARG A 42 -29.96 -14.98 39.59
CA ARG A 42 -30.33 -14.44 38.27
C ARG A 42 -29.88 -15.38 37.15
N VAL A 43 -30.49 -16.58 37.12
CA VAL A 43 -30.08 -17.66 36.20
C VAL A 43 -30.17 -17.27 34.73
N VAL A 44 -31.21 -16.53 34.33
CA VAL A 44 -31.38 -16.08 32.91
C VAL A 44 -30.25 -15.19 32.49
N LEU A 45 -29.85 -14.17 33.28
CA LEU A 45 -28.74 -13.31 33.00
C LEU A 45 -27.43 -14.08 32.88
N PHE A 46 -27.19 -15.02 33.81
CA PHE A 46 -26.03 -15.93 33.73
C PHE A 46 -26.00 -16.67 32.39
N CYS A 47 -27.09 -17.32 32.00
CA CYS A 47 -27.16 -18.09 30.75
C CYS A 47 -26.89 -17.20 29.50
N VAL A 48 -27.45 -16.00 29.46
CA VAL A 48 -27.23 -15.06 28.34
C VAL A 48 -25.78 -14.62 28.25
N LEU A 49 -25.14 -14.27 29.36
CA LEU A 49 -23.75 -13.85 29.39
C LEU A 49 -22.80 -14.99 28.95
N PHE A 50 -23.05 -16.22 29.42
CA PHE A 50 -22.24 -17.38 29.01
C PHE A 50 -22.47 -17.81 27.57
N LEU A 51 -23.70 -17.71 27.05
CA LEU A 51 -23.97 -17.88 25.61
C LEU A 51 -23.18 -16.88 24.77
N PHE A 52 -23.16 -15.63 25.23
CA PHE A 52 -22.37 -14.57 24.51
C PHE A 52 -20.88 -14.86 24.56
N ILE A 53 -20.32 -15.30 25.68
CA ILE A 53 -18.93 -15.76 25.80
C ILE A 53 -18.64 -16.87 24.77
N ALA A 54 -19.50 -17.87 24.68
CA ALA A 54 -19.34 -18.98 23.76
C ALA A 54 -19.31 -18.49 22.29
N ILE A 55 -20.18 -17.54 21.92
CA ILE A 55 -20.20 -16.91 20.58
C ILE A 55 -18.89 -16.15 20.31
N VAL A 56 -18.45 -15.32 21.24
CA VAL A 56 -17.21 -14.53 21.11
C VAL A 56 -16.00 -15.43 20.91
N LEU A 57 -15.88 -16.53 21.68
CA LEU A 57 -14.79 -17.49 21.55
C LEU A 57 -14.85 -18.24 20.21
N ALA A 58 -16.05 -18.65 19.77
CA ALA A 58 -16.25 -19.31 18.48
C ALA A 58 -15.86 -18.38 17.32
N VAL A 59 -16.28 -17.11 17.34
CA VAL A 59 -15.91 -16.11 16.33
C VAL A 59 -14.40 -15.85 16.33
N SER A 60 -13.78 -15.76 17.51
CA SER A 60 -12.33 -15.58 17.64
C SER A 60 -11.56 -16.76 17.03
N PHE A 61 -12.06 -17.99 17.23
CA PHE A 61 -11.47 -19.18 16.63
C PHE A 61 -11.60 -19.17 15.10
N VAL A 62 -12.74 -18.78 14.55
CA VAL A 62 -12.96 -18.65 13.10
C VAL A 62 -12.02 -17.61 12.52
N ILE A 63 -11.91 -16.43 13.12
CA ILE A 63 -11.03 -15.34 12.67
C ILE A 63 -9.56 -15.77 12.66
N LYS A 64 -9.14 -16.65 13.57
CA LYS A 64 -7.77 -17.17 13.58
C LYS A 64 -7.46 -18.02 12.34
N LYS A 65 -8.47 -18.68 11.77
CA LYS A 65 -8.32 -19.62 10.65
C LYS A 65 -8.64 -19.03 9.26
N THR A 66 -9.31 -17.87 9.20
CA THR A 66 -9.78 -17.27 7.94
C THR A 66 -9.04 -15.98 7.61
N PRO A 67 -8.72 -15.70 6.32
CA PRO A 67 -8.18 -14.43 5.91
C PRO A 67 -9.24 -13.32 5.92
N HIS A 68 -10.52 -13.66 5.69
CA HIS A 68 -11.61 -12.71 5.56
C HIS A 68 -12.27 -12.42 6.92
N ILE A 69 -12.01 -11.25 7.48
CA ILE A 69 -12.45 -10.85 8.81
C ILE A 69 -13.83 -10.17 8.79
N ARG A 70 -14.17 -9.50 7.68
CA ARG A 70 -15.37 -8.67 7.58
C ARG A 70 -16.68 -9.38 7.94
N PRO A 71 -17.00 -10.58 7.44
CA PRO A 71 -18.22 -11.29 7.83
C PRO A 71 -18.28 -11.61 9.32
N ALA A 72 -17.16 -12.06 9.88
CA ALA A 72 -17.06 -12.42 11.31
C ALA A 72 -17.19 -11.18 12.22
N SER A 73 -16.60 -10.04 11.84
CA SER A 73 -16.74 -8.80 12.59
C SER A 73 -18.18 -8.24 12.54
N LEU A 74 -18.86 -8.35 11.39
CA LEU A 74 -20.27 -7.97 11.28
C LEU A 74 -21.18 -8.88 12.10
N PHE A 75 -20.95 -10.18 12.06
CA PHE A 75 -21.70 -11.14 12.91
C PHE A 75 -21.52 -10.82 14.39
N LEU A 76 -20.28 -10.57 14.84
CA LEU A 76 -20.02 -10.19 16.23
C LEU A 76 -20.69 -8.85 16.59
N SER A 77 -20.67 -7.87 15.71
CA SER A 77 -21.36 -6.58 15.92
C SER A 77 -22.87 -6.75 16.03
N SER A 78 -23.48 -7.63 15.21
CA SER A 78 -24.91 -7.96 15.32
C SER A 78 -25.26 -8.65 16.65
N THR A 79 -24.37 -9.54 17.11
CA THR A 79 -24.53 -10.22 18.40
C THR A 79 -24.39 -9.23 19.56
N LEU A 80 -23.46 -8.26 19.45
CA LEU A 80 -23.34 -7.15 20.43
C LEU A 80 -24.61 -6.30 20.48
N LEU A 81 -25.23 -6.01 19.35
CA LEU A 81 -26.49 -5.29 19.29
C LEU A 81 -27.61 -6.02 20.06
N CYS A 82 -27.71 -7.34 19.87
CA CYS A 82 -28.68 -8.16 20.61
C CYS A 82 -28.42 -8.16 22.14
N LEU A 83 -27.14 -8.28 22.54
CA LEU A 83 -26.78 -8.21 23.95
C LEU A 83 -27.07 -6.83 24.55
N THR A 84 -26.81 -5.77 23.80
CA THR A 84 -27.08 -4.39 24.23
C THR A 84 -28.58 -4.19 24.49
N TRP A 85 -29.47 -4.65 23.59
CA TRP A 85 -30.92 -4.62 23.80
C TRP A 85 -31.34 -5.48 25.01
N TYR A 86 -30.80 -6.69 25.12
CA TYR A 86 -31.15 -7.55 26.28
C TYR A 86 -30.80 -6.85 27.59
N LEU A 87 -29.59 -6.29 27.73
CA LEU A 87 -29.17 -5.60 28.95
C LEU A 87 -30.00 -4.34 29.26
N LEU A 88 -30.37 -3.59 28.21
CA LEU A 88 -31.21 -2.41 28.35
C LEU A 88 -32.62 -2.78 28.77
N LEU A 89 -33.27 -3.73 28.07
CA LEU A 89 -34.66 -4.09 28.31
C LEU A 89 -34.87 -4.86 29.60
N SER A 90 -33.95 -5.76 29.95
CA SER A 90 -34.01 -6.50 31.21
C SER A 90 -33.56 -5.71 32.45
N GLY A 91 -32.92 -4.52 32.23
CA GLY A 91 -32.30 -3.77 33.31
C GLY A 91 -31.02 -4.41 33.87
N GLY A 92 -30.66 -5.63 33.46
CA GLY A 92 -29.50 -6.36 33.97
C GLY A 92 -29.64 -6.66 35.49
N ALA A 93 -28.60 -6.32 36.25
CA ALA A 93 -28.64 -6.39 37.72
C ALA A 93 -29.10 -5.04 38.28
N ASP A 94 -30.33 -4.98 38.77
CA ASP A 94 -30.91 -3.80 39.47
C ASP A 94 -30.81 -2.49 38.65
N GLY A 95 -31.09 -2.55 37.34
CA GLY A 95 -31.03 -1.39 36.44
C GLY A 95 -29.61 -1.06 35.95
N SER A 96 -28.56 -1.77 36.39
CA SER A 96 -27.17 -1.49 35.97
C SER A 96 -26.83 -1.91 34.55
N GLY A 97 -27.71 -2.67 33.89
CA GLY A 97 -27.53 -3.13 32.50
C GLY A 97 -27.25 -1.99 31.52
N VAL A 98 -27.87 -0.81 31.73
CA VAL A 98 -27.71 0.36 30.88
C VAL A 98 -26.25 0.87 30.81
N TYR A 99 -25.47 0.78 31.87
CA TYR A 99 -24.08 1.25 31.85
C TYR A 99 -23.20 0.45 30.89
N TRP A 100 -23.52 -0.84 30.67
CA TRP A 100 -22.82 -1.70 29.74
C TRP A 100 -23.19 -1.40 28.29
N THR A 101 -24.39 -0.89 28.03
CA THR A 101 -24.83 -0.57 26.67
C THR A 101 -23.94 0.45 25.98
N TYR A 102 -23.35 1.38 26.73
CA TYR A 102 -22.42 2.40 26.18
C TYR A 102 -21.14 1.76 25.64
N SER A 103 -20.50 0.91 26.42
CA SER A 103 -19.28 0.23 26.01
C SER A 103 -19.53 -0.75 24.86
N LEU A 104 -20.64 -1.49 24.91
CA LEU A 104 -21.01 -2.45 23.87
C LEU A 104 -21.39 -1.76 22.55
N SER A 105 -22.11 -0.63 22.58
CA SER A 105 -22.46 0.13 21.40
C SER A 105 -21.22 0.79 20.75
N MET A 106 -20.27 1.25 21.54
CA MET A 106 -18.98 1.71 21.05
C MET A 106 -18.23 0.61 20.29
N LEU A 107 -18.10 -0.56 20.89
CA LEU A 107 -17.43 -1.71 20.30
C LEU A 107 -18.14 -2.18 19.01
N MET A 108 -19.47 -2.18 19.01
CA MET A 108 -20.30 -2.52 17.87
C MET A 108 -19.99 -1.60 16.65
N VAL A 109 -19.92 -0.28 16.85
CA VAL A 109 -19.62 0.67 15.78
C VAL A 109 -18.18 0.49 15.27
N ILE A 110 -17.21 0.33 16.16
CA ILE A 110 -15.80 0.13 15.80
C ILE A 110 -15.60 -1.14 14.95
N LEU A 111 -16.25 -2.25 15.34
CA LEU A 111 -16.14 -3.52 14.62
C LEU A 111 -16.88 -3.54 13.28
N ALA A 112 -18.09 -2.95 13.23
CA ALA A 112 -18.88 -2.86 12.00
C ALA A 112 -18.32 -1.84 11.00
N GLY A 113 -17.59 -0.82 11.49
CA GLY A 113 -17.15 0.33 10.74
C GLY A 113 -18.23 1.42 10.64
N PRO A 114 -17.89 2.64 10.17
CA PRO A 114 -18.77 3.81 10.32
C PRO A 114 -20.12 3.66 9.61
N LYS A 115 -20.16 3.11 8.39
CA LYS A 115 -21.42 2.96 7.61
C LYS A 115 -22.38 1.96 8.27
N VAL A 116 -21.94 0.73 8.50
CA VAL A 116 -22.80 -0.32 9.10
C VAL A 116 -23.02 -0.05 10.58
N GLY A 117 -22.01 0.44 11.29
CA GLY A 117 -22.11 0.83 12.69
C GLY A 117 -23.14 1.94 12.93
N SER A 118 -23.25 2.91 12.01
CA SER A 118 -24.30 3.95 12.08
C SER A 118 -25.70 3.37 11.92
N ILE A 119 -25.87 2.37 11.03
CA ILE A 119 -27.15 1.67 10.88
C ILE A 119 -27.50 0.93 12.17
N TYR A 120 -26.56 0.20 12.75
CA TYR A 120 -26.77 -0.53 14.00
C TYR A 120 -27.06 0.41 15.17
N MET A 121 -26.39 1.55 15.24
CA MET A 121 -26.67 2.54 16.29
C MET A 121 -28.05 3.19 16.12
N GLY A 122 -28.46 3.49 14.88
CA GLY A 122 -29.81 3.98 14.56
C GLY A 122 -30.87 2.95 14.97
N LEU A 123 -30.65 1.67 14.66
CA LEU A 123 -31.52 0.56 15.10
C LEU A 123 -31.56 0.44 16.63
N TYR A 124 -30.39 0.52 17.28
CA TYR A 124 -30.31 0.52 18.75
C TYR A 124 -31.17 1.61 19.35
N LEU A 125 -31.01 2.85 18.93
CA LEU A 125 -31.75 4.01 19.45
C LEU A 125 -33.26 3.89 19.18
N LEU A 126 -33.63 3.54 17.94
CA LEU A 126 -35.04 3.42 17.53
C LEU A 126 -35.76 2.33 18.34
N VAL A 127 -35.22 1.13 18.35
CA VAL A 127 -35.82 -0.02 19.03
C VAL A 127 -35.85 0.21 20.56
N SER A 128 -34.78 0.78 21.11
CA SER A 128 -34.74 1.12 22.54
C SER A 128 -35.81 2.15 22.92
N LEU A 129 -35.99 3.19 22.09
CA LEU A 129 -37.00 4.21 22.32
C LEU A 129 -38.42 3.60 22.27
N VAL A 130 -38.70 2.75 21.26
CA VAL A 130 -40.01 2.10 21.12
C VAL A 130 -40.34 1.22 22.33
N PHE A 131 -39.37 0.45 22.81
CA PHE A 131 -39.60 -0.45 23.95
C PHE A 131 -39.67 0.27 25.30
N ILE A 132 -38.80 1.28 25.52
CA ILE A 132 -38.79 2.02 26.81
C ILE A 132 -40.03 2.91 26.95
N LEU A 133 -40.52 3.52 25.87
CA LEU A 133 -41.72 4.37 25.93
C LEU A 133 -43.02 3.61 25.73
N GLY A 134 -42.96 2.35 25.27
CA GLY A 134 -44.12 1.52 25.05
C GLY A 134 -44.66 0.86 26.30
N PRO A 135 -45.91 0.37 26.29
CA PRO A 135 -46.55 -0.25 27.45
C PRO A 135 -46.18 -1.74 27.64
N PHE A 136 -44.88 -2.05 27.61
CA PHE A 136 -44.37 -3.43 27.67
C PHE A 136 -43.96 -3.82 29.07
N SER A 137 -44.66 -4.80 29.67
CA SER A 137 -44.43 -5.27 31.03
C SER A 137 -43.09 -6.01 31.25
N PHE A 138 -42.45 -6.46 30.17
CA PHE A 138 -41.15 -7.14 30.25
C PHE A 138 -39.97 -6.19 30.24
N VAL A 139 -40.19 -4.89 29.98
CA VAL A 139 -39.15 -3.87 29.99
C VAL A 139 -38.94 -3.36 31.40
N TYR A 140 -37.67 -3.25 31.81
CA TYR A 140 -37.32 -2.66 33.10
C TYR A 140 -37.89 -1.24 33.26
N ASN A 141 -38.47 -0.93 34.38
CA ASN A 141 -39.17 0.31 34.60
C ASN A 141 -38.18 1.43 34.96
N TYR A 142 -37.69 2.10 33.95
CA TYR A 142 -36.84 3.29 34.08
C TYR A 142 -37.71 4.52 34.42
N SER A 143 -37.23 5.37 35.34
CA SER A 143 -37.83 6.69 35.54
C SER A 143 -37.67 7.61 34.34
N ASN A 144 -38.51 8.61 34.17
CA ASN A 144 -38.42 9.57 33.06
C ASN A 144 -37.05 10.28 33.00
N ALA A 145 -36.44 10.53 34.16
CA ALA A 145 -35.11 11.14 34.25
C ALA A 145 -34.02 10.17 33.75
N GLU A 146 -34.12 8.88 34.04
CA GLU A 146 -33.18 7.87 33.51
C GLU A 146 -33.34 7.67 32.04
N VAL A 147 -34.57 7.59 31.50
CA VAL A 147 -34.82 7.51 30.05
C VAL A 147 -34.18 8.67 29.31
N THR A 148 -34.38 9.91 29.79
CA THR A 148 -33.78 11.09 29.18
C THR A 148 -32.25 11.03 29.18
N ARG A 149 -31.64 10.61 30.29
CA ARG A 149 -30.19 10.45 30.41
C ARG A 149 -29.64 9.35 29.51
N ILE A 150 -30.34 8.22 29.41
CA ILE A 150 -29.96 7.09 28.55
C ILE A 150 -29.92 7.53 27.08
N ILE A 151 -30.97 8.20 26.61
CA ILE A 151 -31.04 8.67 25.23
C ILE A 151 -29.96 9.74 24.97
N ALA A 152 -29.88 10.77 25.80
CA ALA A 152 -28.93 11.86 25.62
C ALA A 152 -27.47 11.38 25.63
N SER A 153 -27.12 10.50 26.59
CA SER A 153 -25.75 9.95 26.67
C SER A 153 -25.44 8.97 25.52
N SER A 154 -26.41 8.19 25.06
CA SER A 154 -26.23 7.30 23.89
C SER A 154 -26.02 8.11 22.60
N VAL A 155 -26.78 9.17 22.39
CA VAL A 155 -26.61 10.08 21.24
C VAL A 155 -25.26 10.79 21.28
N ALA A 156 -24.91 11.36 22.47
CA ALA A 156 -23.62 12.04 22.64
C ALA A 156 -22.43 11.09 22.38
N LEU A 157 -22.48 9.87 22.93
CA LEU A 157 -21.46 8.85 22.72
C LEU A 157 -21.35 8.47 21.24
N TYR A 158 -22.49 8.30 20.55
CA TYR A 158 -22.50 7.98 19.14
C TYR A 158 -21.84 9.08 18.29
N VAL A 159 -22.18 10.33 18.54
CA VAL A 159 -21.55 11.48 17.85
C VAL A 159 -20.04 11.48 18.05
N LEU A 160 -19.57 11.25 19.30
CA LEU A 160 -18.14 11.17 19.60
C LEU A 160 -17.45 10.02 18.86
N ILE A 161 -18.06 8.83 18.85
CA ILE A 161 -17.51 7.65 18.19
C ILE A 161 -17.47 7.87 16.67
N LEU A 162 -18.56 8.37 16.09
CA LEU A 162 -18.63 8.64 14.65
C LEU A 162 -17.59 9.69 14.24
N THR A 163 -17.47 10.77 14.97
CA THR A 163 -16.46 11.81 14.72
C THR A 163 -15.05 11.23 14.81
N SER A 164 -14.76 10.45 15.85
CA SER A 164 -13.46 9.77 16.01
C SER A 164 -13.16 8.82 14.83
N GLU A 165 -14.13 8.03 14.37
CA GLU A 165 -13.96 7.11 13.24
C GLU A 165 -13.75 7.87 11.92
N LEU A 166 -14.46 8.97 11.67
CA LEU A 166 -14.29 9.79 10.48
C LEU A 166 -12.91 10.47 10.46
N ILE A 167 -12.48 11.05 11.58
CA ILE A 167 -11.13 11.63 11.70
C ILE A 167 -10.06 10.55 11.47
N ARG A 168 -10.24 9.37 12.04
CA ARG A 168 -9.31 8.24 11.88
C ARG A 168 -9.16 7.84 10.41
N ILE A 169 -10.27 7.70 9.68
CA ILE A 169 -10.25 7.35 8.26
C ILE A 169 -9.53 8.42 7.46
N GLY A 170 -9.90 9.70 7.64
CA GLY A 170 -9.25 10.81 6.94
C GLY A 170 -7.75 10.92 7.22
N SER A 171 -7.34 10.71 8.48
CA SER A 171 -5.92 10.71 8.86
C SER A 171 -5.16 9.54 8.21
N TYR A 172 -5.79 8.37 8.10
CA TYR A 172 -5.19 7.20 7.46
C TYR A 172 -4.99 7.41 5.96
N ASP A 173 -5.99 7.97 5.28
CA ASP A 173 -5.91 8.28 3.85
C ASP A 173 -4.81 9.32 3.58
N ALA A 174 -4.73 10.38 4.39
CA ALA A 174 -3.69 11.40 4.28
C ALA A 174 -2.27 10.84 4.51
N ILE A 175 -2.09 9.95 5.50
CA ILE A 175 -0.79 9.28 5.74
C ILE A 175 -0.43 8.34 4.59
N SER A 176 -1.40 7.62 4.04
CA SER A 176 -1.19 6.71 2.91
C SER A 176 -0.76 7.49 1.66
N GLU A 177 -1.45 8.57 1.34
CA GLU A 177 -1.11 9.46 0.22
C GLU A 177 0.28 10.10 0.40
N ALA A 178 0.58 10.63 1.58
CA ALA A 178 1.90 11.18 1.89
C ALA A 178 3.01 10.12 1.76
N SER A 179 2.76 8.89 2.22
CA SER A 179 3.69 7.78 2.10
C SER A 179 3.94 7.38 0.64
N GLU A 180 2.90 7.37 -0.20
CA GLU A 180 2.99 7.06 -1.62
C GLU A 180 3.74 8.15 -2.38
N ASN A 181 3.46 9.42 -2.10
CA ASN A 181 4.20 10.57 -2.63
C ASN A 181 5.68 10.53 -2.22
N HIS A 182 5.98 10.30 -0.95
CA HIS A 182 7.37 10.12 -0.50
C HIS A 182 8.08 8.96 -1.20
N ARG A 183 7.37 7.86 -1.42
CA ARG A 183 7.91 6.71 -2.13
C ARG A 183 8.16 7.03 -3.61
N HIS A 184 7.25 7.75 -4.25
CA HIS A 184 7.43 8.20 -5.63
C HIS A 184 8.68 9.10 -5.74
N LEU A 185 8.78 10.14 -4.91
CA LEU A 185 9.93 11.04 -4.86
C LEU A 185 11.26 10.33 -4.54
N ALA A 186 11.23 9.30 -3.69
CA ALA A 186 12.42 8.52 -3.36
C ALA A 186 12.87 7.56 -4.48
N ASN A 187 11.99 7.17 -5.40
CA ASN A 187 12.24 6.15 -6.41
C ASN A 187 12.27 6.66 -7.85
N THR A 188 11.96 7.94 -8.08
CA THR A 188 12.00 8.56 -9.40
C THR A 188 12.97 9.73 -9.45
N ASP A 189 13.47 10.02 -10.63
CA ASP A 189 14.26 11.22 -10.91
C ASP A 189 13.33 12.41 -11.21
N PRO A 190 13.44 13.54 -10.50
CA PRO A 190 12.49 14.65 -10.63
C PRO A 190 12.59 15.39 -11.97
N LEU A 191 13.72 15.34 -12.69
CA LEU A 191 13.89 15.98 -13.96
C LEU A 191 13.24 15.18 -15.10
N THR A 192 13.49 13.88 -15.13
CA THR A 192 13.10 13.01 -16.24
C THR A 192 11.82 12.22 -16.00
N GLY A 193 11.39 12.09 -14.74
CA GLY A 193 10.26 11.24 -14.32
C GLY A 193 10.55 9.74 -14.38
N LEU A 194 11.73 9.32 -14.81
CA LEU A 194 12.14 7.92 -14.85
C LEU A 194 12.42 7.37 -13.44
N LEU A 195 12.54 6.07 -13.30
CA LEU A 195 13.09 5.50 -12.08
C LEU A 195 14.50 6.06 -11.82
N ASN A 196 14.83 6.26 -10.56
CA ASN A 196 16.19 6.51 -10.14
C ASN A 196 16.88 5.21 -9.71
N ARG A 197 18.14 5.29 -9.29
CA ARG A 197 18.95 4.14 -8.81
C ARG A 197 18.27 3.38 -7.66
N SER A 198 17.55 4.05 -6.78
CA SER A 198 16.79 3.39 -5.70
C SER A 198 15.52 2.71 -6.25
N GLY A 199 14.86 3.34 -7.21
CA GLY A 199 13.63 2.86 -7.82
C GLY A 199 13.80 1.53 -8.55
N ILE A 200 14.89 1.35 -9.30
CA ILE A 200 15.14 0.08 -9.98
C ILE A 200 15.33 -1.06 -8.99
N MET A 201 16.03 -0.85 -7.87
CA MET A 201 16.23 -1.90 -6.86
C MET A 201 14.90 -2.33 -6.21
N VAL A 202 13.95 -1.39 -6.06
CA VAL A 202 12.59 -1.70 -5.60
C VAL A 202 11.80 -2.44 -6.67
N ALA A 203 11.92 -2.05 -7.94
CA ALA A 203 11.22 -2.68 -9.06
C ALA A 203 11.70 -4.14 -9.27
N LEU A 204 13.01 -4.37 -9.27
CA LEU A 204 13.60 -5.70 -9.41
C LEU A 204 13.23 -6.66 -8.27
N LYS A 205 13.16 -6.17 -7.03
CA LYS A 205 12.73 -6.96 -5.86
C LYS A 205 11.25 -7.34 -5.90
N LYS A 206 10.41 -6.55 -6.56
CA LYS A 206 8.97 -6.83 -6.71
C LYS A 206 8.66 -7.72 -7.92
N GLY A 207 9.42 -7.56 -9.00
CA GLY A 207 9.32 -8.41 -10.18
C GLY A 207 10.00 -9.74 -9.89
N THR A 208 9.27 -10.84 -9.98
CA THR A 208 9.91 -12.15 -10.13
C THR A 208 10.52 -12.16 -11.53
N LEU A 209 11.85 -12.01 -11.61
CA LEU A 209 12.59 -12.30 -12.84
C LEU A 209 12.31 -13.77 -13.20
N LYS A 210 11.30 -13.98 -14.04
CA LYS A 210 10.90 -15.33 -14.48
C LYS A 210 11.73 -15.83 -15.66
N LYS A 211 12.52 -14.94 -16.29
CA LYS A 211 13.34 -15.23 -17.48
C LYS A 211 14.52 -14.25 -17.52
N SER A 212 15.53 -14.64 -18.32
CA SER A 212 16.66 -13.78 -18.66
C SER A 212 16.19 -12.45 -19.25
N ALA A 213 16.82 -11.37 -18.84
CA ALA A 213 16.60 -10.01 -19.34
C ALA A 213 17.90 -9.49 -19.96
N ILE A 214 17.79 -8.44 -20.78
CA ILE A 214 18.95 -7.70 -21.27
C ILE A 214 19.01 -6.36 -20.55
N MET A 215 20.15 -6.06 -20.00
CA MET A 215 20.45 -4.79 -19.35
C MET A 215 21.32 -3.95 -20.27
N ALA A 216 20.93 -2.70 -20.50
CA ALA A 216 21.70 -1.75 -21.29
C ALA A 216 22.02 -0.51 -20.44
N ILE A 217 23.31 -0.21 -20.29
CA ILE A 217 23.74 1.07 -19.74
C ILE A 217 24.14 1.99 -20.88
N LEU A 218 23.68 3.23 -20.84
CA LEU A 218 23.98 4.22 -21.86
C LEU A 218 24.38 5.55 -21.21
N ASP A 219 25.13 6.35 -21.96
CA ASP A 219 25.62 7.65 -21.52
C ASP A 219 25.64 8.60 -22.74
N ILE A 220 25.24 9.84 -22.51
CA ILE A 220 25.19 10.86 -23.56
C ILE A 220 26.61 11.30 -23.95
N ASP A 221 26.93 11.19 -25.23
CA ASP A 221 28.25 11.51 -25.72
C ASP A 221 28.52 13.02 -25.58
N GLU A 222 29.69 13.37 -25.05
CA GLU A 222 30.17 14.76 -24.91
C GLU A 222 29.23 15.67 -24.09
N PHE A 223 28.43 15.10 -23.14
CA PHE A 223 27.41 15.86 -22.39
C PHE A 223 27.99 17.05 -21.63
N LYS A 224 29.19 16.88 -21.06
CA LYS A 224 29.90 17.99 -20.41
C LYS A 224 30.12 19.15 -21.36
N SER A 225 30.54 18.89 -22.62
CA SER A 225 30.73 19.90 -23.60
C SER A 225 29.44 20.63 -23.98
N VAL A 226 28.31 19.89 -23.99
CA VAL A 226 26.99 20.49 -24.19
C VAL A 226 26.66 21.45 -23.03
N ASN A 227 26.87 21.06 -21.79
CA ASN A 227 26.65 21.91 -20.63
C ASN A 227 27.56 23.13 -20.61
N ASP A 228 28.86 22.94 -20.87
CA ASP A 228 29.85 24.02 -20.88
C ASP A 228 29.56 25.05 -22.00
N SER A 229 29.05 24.60 -23.14
CA SER A 229 28.78 25.48 -24.29
C SER A 229 27.40 26.14 -24.25
N TYR A 230 26.38 25.45 -23.76
CA TYR A 230 24.99 25.89 -23.85
C TYR A 230 24.29 26.07 -22.45
N GLY A 231 24.96 25.74 -21.36
CA GLY A 231 24.46 25.87 -20.00
C GLY A 231 23.64 24.65 -19.55
N HIS A 232 23.49 24.52 -18.22
CA HIS A 232 22.83 23.38 -17.60
C HIS A 232 21.35 23.24 -17.99
N ASP A 233 20.61 24.33 -18.16
CA ASP A 233 19.20 24.28 -18.59
C ASP A 233 19.05 23.61 -19.97
N PHE A 234 20.03 23.77 -20.84
CA PHE A 234 20.05 23.12 -22.13
C PHE A 234 20.39 21.62 -21.99
N GLY A 235 21.34 21.27 -21.13
CA GLY A 235 21.62 19.87 -20.78
C GLY A 235 20.39 19.20 -20.22
N ASP A 236 19.64 19.84 -19.33
CA ASP A 236 18.40 19.33 -18.79
C ASP A 236 17.35 19.05 -19.89
N LEU A 237 17.24 19.93 -20.90
CA LEU A 237 16.38 19.69 -22.04
C LEU A 237 16.81 18.43 -22.82
N VAL A 238 18.12 18.22 -23.02
CA VAL A 238 18.67 17.03 -23.69
C VAL A 238 18.31 15.77 -22.90
N LEU A 239 18.49 15.77 -21.57
CA LEU A 239 18.13 14.66 -20.68
C LEU A 239 16.65 14.32 -20.76
N VAL A 240 15.76 15.33 -20.70
CA VAL A 240 14.31 15.16 -20.82
C VAL A 240 13.91 14.63 -22.21
N ARG A 241 14.58 15.05 -23.27
CA ARG A 241 14.30 14.54 -24.62
C ARG A 241 14.73 13.09 -24.79
N LEU A 242 15.92 12.73 -24.30
CA LEU A 242 16.38 11.34 -24.31
C LEU A 242 15.43 10.46 -23.49
N SER A 243 15.04 10.87 -22.29
CA SER A 243 14.12 10.10 -21.45
C SER A 243 12.80 9.77 -22.15
N ARG A 244 12.26 10.70 -22.94
CA ARG A 244 11.05 10.48 -23.75
C ARG A 244 11.29 9.46 -24.85
N VAL A 245 12.36 9.61 -25.63
CA VAL A 245 12.71 8.66 -26.70
C VAL A 245 12.89 7.25 -26.11
N LEU A 246 13.54 7.14 -24.97
CA LEU A 246 13.68 5.85 -24.28
C LEU A 246 12.31 5.26 -23.92
N THR A 247 11.45 6.05 -23.25
CA THR A 247 10.14 5.60 -22.78
C THR A 247 9.19 5.23 -23.94
N ASP A 248 9.22 5.98 -25.04
CA ASP A 248 8.34 5.76 -26.19
C ASP A 248 8.71 4.49 -26.98
N ASN A 249 9.94 4.01 -26.84
CA ASN A 249 10.45 2.85 -27.58
C ASN A 249 10.49 1.55 -26.76
N VAL A 250 10.31 1.59 -25.43
CA VAL A 250 10.27 0.40 -24.59
C VAL A 250 8.84 -0.09 -24.39
N LYS A 251 8.65 -1.39 -24.20
CA LYS A 251 7.32 -1.96 -23.96
C LYS A 251 6.91 -1.84 -22.49
N GLY A 252 5.60 -1.90 -22.23
CA GLY A 252 5.09 -1.95 -20.87
C GLY A 252 5.64 -3.16 -20.11
N GLY A 253 6.33 -2.90 -19.01
CA GLY A 253 7.00 -3.92 -18.20
C GLY A 253 8.52 -3.85 -18.24
N ASP A 254 9.12 -3.26 -19.28
CA ASP A 254 10.54 -2.93 -19.29
C ASP A 254 10.82 -1.78 -18.29
N LEU A 255 12.07 -1.67 -17.83
CA LEU A 255 12.46 -0.62 -16.89
C LEU A 255 13.36 0.40 -17.58
N THR A 256 13.04 1.68 -17.38
CA THR A 256 13.85 2.81 -17.82
C THR A 256 14.24 3.64 -16.60
N VAL A 257 15.52 3.89 -16.44
CA VAL A 257 16.11 4.42 -15.20
C VAL A 257 17.09 5.55 -15.56
N ARG A 258 17.07 6.64 -14.84
CA ARG A 258 18.19 7.58 -14.81
C ARG A 258 19.17 7.10 -13.76
N TRP A 259 20.32 6.55 -14.22
CA TRP A 259 21.28 5.89 -13.36
C TRP A 259 22.27 6.85 -12.70
N GLY A 260 22.66 7.90 -13.43
CA GLY A 260 23.58 8.95 -12.98
C GLY A 260 23.19 10.32 -13.55
N GLY A 261 24.11 11.25 -13.61
CA GLY A 261 23.89 12.59 -14.15
C GLY A 261 23.42 12.57 -15.60
N GLU A 262 24.18 11.89 -16.45
CA GLU A 262 23.96 11.73 -17.90
C GLU A 262 23.80 10.28 -18.32
N GLU A 263 23.78 9.36 -17.32
CA GLU A 263 23.71 7.92 -17.52
C GLU A 263 22.30 7.40 -17.36
N PHE A 264 21.87 6.50 -18.24
CA PHE A 264 20.59 5.82 -18.18
C PHE A 264 20.80 4.30 -18.20
N LEU A 265 19.87 3.58 -17.58
CA LEU A 265 19.86 2.12 -17.53
C LEU A 265 18.50 1.62 -18.00
N LEU A 266 18.49 0.65 -18.91
CA LEU A 266 17.29 -0.04 -19.36
C LEU A 266 17.38 -1.51 -19.00
N VAL A 267 16.25 -2.11 -18.66
CA VAL A 267 16.11 -3.56 -18.48
C VAL A 267 14.99 -4.03 -19.40
N PHE A 268 15.34 -4.83 -20.37
CA PHE A 268 14.42 -5.40 -21.35
C PHE A 268 14.10 -6.84 -20.96
N TYR A 269 12.84 -7.15 -20.79
CA TYR A 269 12.37 -8.50 -20.49
C TYR A 269 11.92 -9.23 -21.75
N ASP A 270 12.05 -10.56 -21.77
CA ASP A 270 11.56 -11.41 -22.86
C ASP A 270 12.03 -10.94 -24.27
N ILE A 271 13.32 -10.68 -24.41
CA ILE A 271 13.95 -10.24 -25.66
C ILE A 271 15.33 -10.90 -25.82
N SER A 272 15.74 -11.18 -27.06
CA SER A 272 17.09 -11.68 -27.34
C SER A 272 18.11 -10.53 -27.37
N MET A 273 19.40 -10.87 -27.25
CA MET A 273 20.50 -9.91 -27.36
C MET A 273 20.47 -9.18 -28.70
N ASP A 274 20.29 -9.88 -29.80
CA ASP A 274 20.24 -9.30 -31.15
C ASP A 274 19.07 -8.31 -31.30
N SER A 275 17.90 -8.70 -30.82
CA SER A 275 16.71 -7.84 -30.85
C SER A 275 16.88 -6.59 -29.97
N SER A 276 17.55 -6.74 -28.83
CA SER A 276 17.87 -5.61 -27.93
C SER A 276 18.87 -4.65 -28.59
N LYS A 277 19.88 -5.19 -29.25
CA LYS A 277 20.85 -4.40 -30.01
C LYS A 277 20.19 -3.65 -31.17
N MET A 278 19.29 -4.30 -31.89
CA MET A 278 18.49 -3.64 -32.94
C MET A 278 17.61 -2.52 -32.38
N LEU A 279 16.93 -2.76 -31.25
CA LEU A 279 16.10 -1.77 -30.57
C LEU A 279 16.95 -0.57 -30.10
N MET A 280 18.08 -0.83 -29.46
CA MET A 280 18.97 0.23 -29.01
C MET A 280 19.55 1.05 -30.16
N ASN A 281 19.88 0.45 -31.30
CA ASN A 281 20.30 1.18 -32.49
C ASN A 281 19.16 2.05 -33.04
N LYS A 282 17.91 1.53 -33.10
CA LYS A 282 16.74 2.31 -33.48
C LYS A 282 16.57 3.55 -32.56
N ILE A 283 16.65 3.36 -31.25
CA ILE A 283 16.56 4.44 -30.26
C ILE A 283 17.68 5.49 -30.48
N LYS A 284 18.90 5.00 -30.70
CA LYS A 284 20.07 5.84 -30.96
C LYS A 284 19.87 6.70 -32.21
N ASP A 285 19.45 6.08 -33.31
CA ASP A 285 19.20 6.77 -34.59
C ASP A 285 18.01 7.76 -34.50
N GLU A 286 17.02 7.48 -33.68
CA GLU A 286 15.90 8.38 -33.42
C GLU A 286 16.35 9.58 -32.59
N PHE A 287 17.15 9.37 -31.55
CA PHE A 287 17.67 10.46 -30.73
C PHE A 287 18.63 11.37 -31.51
N GLU A 288 19.51 10.80 -32.31
CA GLU A 288 20.45 11.56 -33.18
C GLU A 288 19.73 12.50 -34.16
N LYS A 289 18.52 12.13 -34.61
CA LYS A 289 17.71 12.96 -35.51
C LYS A 289 17.06 14.15 -34.84
N ILE A 290 17.08 14.20 -33.49
CA ILE A 290 16.51 15.32 -32.75
C ILE A 290 17.43 16.53 -32.91
N VAL A 291 16.90 17.58 -33.50
CA VAL A 291 17.61 18.85 -33.67
C VAL A 291 17.27 19.75 -32.49
N PHE A 292 18.26 20.06 -31.68
CA PHE A 292 18.15 21.02 -30.59
C PHE A 292 18.54 22.41 -31.11
N ASN A 293 17.64 23.39 -30.98
CA ASN A 293 17.85 24.76 -31.45
C ASN A 293 18.12 25.70 -30.27
N ARG A 294 19.21 26.48 -30.36
CA ARG A 294 19.50 27.60 -29.46
C ARG A 294 20.30 28.70 -30.17
N ASN A 295 19.82 29.95 -30.13
CA ASN A 295 20.52 31.12 -30.68
C ASN A 295 21.06 30.90 -32.09
N ASP A 296 20.19 30.49 -33.04
CA ASP A 296 20.52 30.20 -34.44
C ASP A 296 21.52 29.04 -34.66
N THR A 297 21.89 28.31 -33.60
CA THR A 297 22.74 27.12 -33.71
C THR A 297 21.91 25.85 -33.56
N THR A 298 22.12 24.91 -34.46
CA THR A 298 21.53 23.56 -34.42
C THR A 298 22.55 22.58 -33.87
N LEU A 299 22.15 21.75 -32.89
CA LEU A 299 22.99 20.72 -32.34
C LEU A 299 22.28 19.35 -32.41
N SER A 300 23.02 18.36 -32.88
CA SER A 300 22.63 16.95 -32.71
C SER A 300 23.47 16.34 -31.58
N VAL A 301 22.85 15.55 -30.75
CA VAL A 301 23.49 14.88 -29.61
C VAL A 301 23.31 13.37 -29.78
N THR A 302 24.37 12.62 -29.50
CA THR A 302 24.38 11.16 -29.59
C THR A 302 24.55 10.52 -28.23
N PHE A 303 24.37 9.20 -28.13
CA PHE A 303 24.76 8.44 -26.97
C PHE A 303 25.46 7.14 -27.36
N SER A 304 26.24 6.61 -26.45
CA SER A 304 26.84 5.29 -26.52
C SER A 304 26.22 4.36 -25.51
N ALA A 305 26.18 3.04 -25.78
CA ALA A 305 25.65 2.05 -24.84
C ALA A 305 26.40 0.73 -24.87
N GLY A 306 26.39 0.05 -23.71
CA GLY A 306 26.84 -1.32 -23.55
C GLY A 306 25.69 -2.20 -23.05
N LEU A 307 25.55 -3.42 -23.61
CA LEU A 307 24.50 -4.38 -23.29
C LEU A 307 25.08 -5.61 -22.61
N ALA A 308 24.38 -6.17 -21.62
CA ALA A 308 24.76 -7.42 -20.95
C ALA A 308 23.52 -8.26 -20.59
N ILE A 309 23.70 -9.60 -20.52
CA ILE A 309 22.65 -10.52 -20.09
C ILE A 309 22.48 -10.37 -18.58
N PHE A 310 21.22 -10.29 -18.12
CA PHE A 310 20.82 -10.18 -16.74
C PHE A 310 19.87 -11.31 -16.36
N ASP A 311 20.35 -12.26 -15.57
CA ASP A 311 19.61 -13.48 -15.22
C ASP A 311 18.99 -13.45 -13.82
N ASP A 312 19.64 -12.80 -12.87
CA ASP A 312 19.21 -12.80 -11.48
C ASP A 312 19.65 -11.50 -10.77
N ILE A 313 18.86 -11.10 -9.76
CA ILE A 313 19.16 -9.90 -8.95
C ILE A 313 20.49 -9.99 -8.20
N SER A 314 20.96 -11.18 -7.88
CA SER A 314 22.27 -11.38 -7.23
C SER A 314 23.44 -11.08 -8.17
N THR A 315 23.23 -11.13 -9.48
CA THR A 315 24.23 -10.79 -10.51
C THR A 315 24.16 -9.32 -10.96
N PHE A 316 23.29 -8.52 -10.36
CA PHE A 316 23.02 -7.13 -10.79
C PHE A 316 24.31 -6.30 -10.91
N ASP A 317 25.14 -6.26 -9.87
CA ASP A 317 26.36 -5.46 -9.87
C ASP A 317 27.38 -5.96 -10.91
N ALA A 318 27.48 -7.28 -11.08
CA ALA A 318 28.35 -7.89 -12.10
C ALA A 318 27.87 -7.57 -13.52
N THR A 319 26.55 -7.61 -13.75
CA THR A 319 25.94 -7.27 -15.04
C THR A 319 26.12 -5.80 -15.39
N ILE A 320 25.92 -4.89 -14.42
CA ILE A 320 26.20 -3.45 -14.57
C ILE A 320 27.65 -3.23 -14.97
N LYS A 321 28.58 -3.86 -14.26
CA LYS A 321 30.01 -3.73 -14.56
C LYS A 321 30.36 -4.18 -15.97
N LEU A 322 29.82 -5.31 -16.43
CA LEU A 322 30.05 -5.80 -17.79
C LEU A 322 29.46 -4.86 -18.84
N ALA A 323 28.24 -4.34 -18.61
CA ALA A 323 27.63 -3.36 -19.51
C ALA A 323 28.43 -2.04 -19.56
N ASP A 324 28.98 -1.60 -18.43
CA ASP A 324 29.81 -0.40 -18.32
C ASP A 324 31.15 -0.56 -19.06
N GLU A 325 31.80 -1.73 -18.94
CA GLU A 325 33.01 -2.06 -19.70
C GLU A 325 32.75 -1.96 -21.23
N ARG A 326 31.58 -2.40 -21.69
CA ARG A 326 31.16 -2.29 -23.10
C ARG A 326 30.84 -0.86 -23.51
N LEU A 327 30.17 -0.10 -22.64
CA LEU A 327 29.94 1.34 -22.84
C LEU A 327 31.25 2.11 -22.97
N TYR A 328 32.22 1.82 -22.08
CA TYR A 328 33.53 2.41 -22.16
C TYR A 328 34.24 2.11 -23.49
N HIS A 329 34.15 0.87 -23.98
CA HIS A 329 34.67 0.50 -25.29
C HIS A 329 33.96 1.25 -26.43
N ALA A 330 32.62 1.42 -26.37
CA ALA A 330 31.87 2.19 -27.34
C ALA A 330 32.38 3.65 -27.42
N LYS A 331 32.59 4.28 -26.26
CA LYS A 331 33.13 5.65 -26.18
C LYS A 331 34.55 5.79 -26.77
N ASN A 332 35.42 4.83 -26.49
CA ASN A 332 36.82 4.88 -26.95
C ASN A 332 36.99 4.53 -28.43
N THR A 333 36.04 3.83 -29.04
CA THR A 333 36.10 3.45 -30.47
C THR A 333 35.35 4.40 -31.38
N GLY A 334 35.01 5.62 -30.92
CA GLY A 334 34.46 6.68 -31.73
C GLY A 334 33.04 7.11 -31.39
N ARG A 335 32.50 6.69 -30.25
CA ARG A 335 31.16 7.05 -29.74
C ARG A 335 30.00 6.70 -30.68
N ASN A 336 28.76 7.14 -30.34
CA ASN A 336 27.56 6.86 -31.13
C ASN A 336 27.39 5.37 -31.49
N LYS A 337 27.64 4.47 -30.54
CA LYS A 337 27.72 3.02 -30.75
C LYS A 337 27.02 2.21 -29.65
N ILE A 338 26.53 1.05 -30.05
CA ILE A 338 25.93 0.06 -29.18
C ILE A 338 26.80 -1.21 -29.20
N ILE A 339 27.41 -1.58 -28.07
CA ILE A 339 28.28 -2.76 -27.94
C ILE A 339 27.56 -3.87 -27.14
N ALA A 340 27.58 -5.10 -27.68
CA ALA A 340 27.08 -6.33 -27.06
C ALA A 340 28.15 -7.45 -27.09
N ASP A 341 27.82 -8.65 -26.58
CA ASP A 341 28.80 -9.73 -26.31
C ASP A 341 29.80 -10.09 -27.44
N ASP A 342 29.33 -10.10 -28.68
CA ASP A 342 30.11 -10.71 -29.77
C ASP A 342 31.27 -9.86 -30.28
N GLU A 343 31.31 -8.58 -29.97
CA GLU A 343 32.29 -7.63 -30.55
C GLU A 343 33.59 -7.53 -29.74
N LEU A 344 33.56 -7.79 -28.43
CA LEU A 344 34.76 -7.76 -27.58
C LEU A 344 35.74 -8.91 -27.90
N HIS A 345 35.24 -10.11 -28.19
CA HIS A 345 36.11 -11.23 -28.58
C HIS A 345 36.75 -11.04 -29.95
N ALA A 346 36.09 -10.40 -30.90
CA ALA A 346 36.60 -10.17 -32.24
C ALA A 346 37.74 -9.12 -32.28
N VAL A 347 37.72 -8.11 -31.38
CA VAL A 347 38.75 -7.07 -31.29
C VAL A 347 39.98 -7.57 -30.56
N THR A 348 39.81 -8.28 -29.44
CA THR A 348 40.91 -8.84 -28.66
C THR A 348 41.72 -9.89 -29.45
N MET A 349 41.06 -10.65 -30.33
CA MET A 349 41.72 -11.60 -31.22
C MET A 349 42.50 -10.89 -32.35
N LYS A 350 42.07 -9.70 -32.84
CA LYS A 350 42.79 -8.92 -33.83
C LYS A 350 43.98 -8.19 -33.25
N GLU A 351 43.91 -7.70 -32.02
CA GLU A 351 45.04 -7.05 -31.33
C GLU A 351 46.07 -8.07 -30.84
N ALA A 352 45.68 -9.30 -30.58
CA ALA A 352 46.62 -10.38 -30.22
C ALA A 352 47.32 -11.02 -31.45
N GLN A 353 46.90 -10.70 -32.68
CA GLN A 353 47.45 -11.16 -33.93
C GLN A 353 48.25 -10.08 -34.70
N ALA A 354 48.28 -8.84 -34.16
CA ALA A 354 49.08 -7.72 -34.70
C ALA A 354 50.31 -7.44 -33.85
#